data_7137370a369d5438ae3ab47cfad32b02
#
_entry.id   7137370a369d5438ae3ab47cfad32b02
#
_cell.length_a   1.000
_cell.length_b   1.000
_cell.length_c   1.000
_cell.angle_alpha   90.00
_cell.angle_beta   90.00
_cell.angle_gamma   90.00
#
_symmetry.space_group_name_H-M   'P 1'
#
loop_
_entity.id
_entity.type
_entity.pdbx_description
1 polymer ?
#
loop_
_entity_poly.entity_id
_entity_poly.type
_entity_poly.pdbx_seq_one_letter_code
_entity_poly.pdbx_strand_id
1 'polypeptide(L)'
;MILGLGSDLIDIRRIEKTLDRFGERFTQRCFTDIERQKSDRRAARAASYAKRFAAKEACAKALGTGVPRRGVHWRDLGVVNLPSGKPTMALTRGAAARLDQMTPPGMRAQIDITITDDYPLAQVIVIITALPGE
;
A
#
# COMPACT_ATOMS: atom_id res chain seq x y z
N MET A 1 3.99 17.24 11.59
CA MET A 1 3.22 16.48 12.59
C MET A 1 2.86 15.12 12.02
N ILE A 2 3.22 14.07 12.71
CA ILE A 2 2.89 12.70 12.27
C ILE A 2 1.42 12.41 12.55
N LEU A 3 0.67 12.03 11.53
CA LEU A 3 -0.74 11.68 11.63
C LEU A 3 -0.95 10.18 11.81
N GLY A 4 -0.08 9.37 11.23
CA GLY A 4 -0.20 7.93 11.31
C GLY A 4 1.10 7.22 10.97
N LEU A 5 1.25 6.02 11.53
CA LEU A 5 2.38 5.14 11.32
C LEU A 5 1.86 3.73 11.19
N GLY A 6 2.31 3.02 10.18
CA GLY A 6 1.96 1.63 10.00
C GLY A 6 3.15 0.83 9.50
N SER A 7 3.22 -0.41 9.92
CA SER A 7 4.21 -1.35 9.40
C SER A 7 3.55 -2.70 9.16
N ASP A 8 4.11 -3.45 8.21
CA ASP A 8 3.66 -4.79 7.94
C ASP A 8 4.83 -5.66 7.53
N LEU A 9 4.84 -6.88 8.02
CA LEU A 9 5.82 -7.91 7.68
C LEU A 9 5.09 -9.05 7.00
N ILE A 10 5.57 -9.47 5.84
CA ILE A 10 4.93 -10.52 5.06
C ILE A 10 5.93 -11.60 4.67
N ASP A 11 5.48 -12.86 4.68
CA ASP A 11 6.19 -13.97 4.10
C ASP A 11 5.79 -14.09 2.62
N ILE A 12 6.75 -13.88 1.74
CA ILE A 12 6.53 -13.89 0.28
C ILE A 12 5.97 -15.25 -0.18
N ARG A 13 6.33 -16.34 0.49
CA ARG A 13 5.82 -17.68 0.16
C ARG A 13 4.31 -17.80 0.33
N ARG A 14 3.74 -17.03 1.26
CA ARG A 14 2.28 -16.95 1.44
C ARG A 14 1.60 -16.38 0.20
N ILE A 15 2.20 -15.37 -0.41
CA ILE A 15 1.69 -14.78 -1.65
C ILE A 15 1.92 -15.72 -2.85
N GLU A 16 3.05 -16.42 -2.89
CA GLU A 16 3.29 -17.45 -3.90
C GLU A 16 2.14 -18.47 -3.92
N LYS A 17 1.77 -18.99 -2.75
CA LYS A 17 0.68 -19.96 -2.61
C LYS A 17 -0.67 -19.35 -3.00
N THR A 18 -0.92 -18.11 -2.62
CA THR A 18 -2.18 -17.43 -2.94
C THR A 18 -2.31 -17.21 -4.46
N LEU A 19 -1.22 -16.81 -5.12
CA LEU A 19 -1.20 -16.66 -6.58
C LEU A 19 -1.43 -17.98 -7.28
N ASP A 20 -0.81 -19.06 -6.81
CA ASP A 20 -0.99 -20.40 -7.39
C ASP A 20 -2.43 -20.88 -7.24
N ARG A 21 -3.05 -20.63 -6.10
CA ARG A 21 -4.39 -21.13 -5.80
C ARG A 21 -5.48 -20.30 -6.46
N PHE A 22 -5.40 -18.97 -6.44
CA PHE A 22 -6.48 -18.08 -6.85
C PHE A 22 -6.17 -17.28 -8.12
N GLY A 23 -4.89 -17.12 -8.48
CA GLY A 23 -4.49 -16.43 -9.70
C GLY A 23 -5.10 -15.04 -9.83
N GLU A 24 -5.75 -14.79 -10.96
CA GLU A 24 -6.35 -13.49 -11.27
C GLU A 24 -7.45 -13.06 -10.30
N ARG A 25 -8.14 -14.00 -9.67
CA ARG A 25 -9.17 -13.65 -8.69
C ARG A 25 -8.59 -12.85 -7.53
N PHE A 26 -7.39 -13.24 -7.10
CA PHE A 26 -6.66 -12.52 -6.05
C PHE A 26 -6.13 -11.19 -6.56
N THR A 27 -5.45 -11.19 -7.71
CA THR A 27 -4.80 -9.99 -8.21
C THR A 27 -5.79 -8.91 -8.63
N GLN A 28 -6.92 -9.28 -9.22
CA GLN A 28 -7.98 -8.33 -9.57
C GLN A 28 -8.67 -7.74 -8.34
N ARG A 29 -8.83 -8.54 -7.30
CA ARG A 29 -9.50 -8.09 -6.08
C ARG A 29 -8.66 -7.09 -5.28
N CYS A 30 -7.36 -7.33 -5.19
CA CYS A 30 -6.49 -6.64 -4.24
C CYS A 30 -5.61 -5.56 -4.86
N PHE A 31 -5.42 -5.57 -6.19
CA PHE A 31 -4.44 -4.69 -6.83
C PHE A 31 -5.07 -3.87 -7.95
N THR A 32 -4.55 -2.65 -8.12
CA THR A 32 -4.94 -1.77 -9.22
C THR A 32 -4.39 -2.32 -10.54
N ASP A 33 -4.92 -1.84 -11.66
CA ASP A 33 -4.46 -2.26 -12.98
C ASP A 33 -2.97 -1.93 -13.19
N ILE A 34 -2.52 -0.77 -12.70
CA ILE A 34 -1.12 -0.35 -12.79
C ILE A 34 -0.22 -1.30 -11.99
N GLU A 35 -0.63 -1.65 -10.77
CA GLU A 35 0.12 -2.59 -9.93
C GLU A 35 0.22 -3.97 -10.58
N ARG A 36 -0.86 -4.45 -11.16
CA ARG A 36 -0.90 -5.74 -11.85
C ARG A 36 0.02 -5.75 -13.06
N GLN A 37 -0.02 -4.72 -13.88
CA GLN A 37 0.85 -4.61 -15.05
C GLN A 37 2.32 -4.65 -14.65
N LYS A 38 2.69 -3.90 -13.61
CA LYS A 38 4.08 -3.86 -13.14
C LYS A 38 4.53 -5.19 -12.55
N SER A 39 3.72 -5.79 -11.68
CA SER A 39 4.09 -7.03 -10.97
C SER A 39 4.12 -8.23 -11.92
N ASP A 40 3.19 -8.32 -12.86
CA ASP A 40 3.12 -9.43 -13.80
C ASP A 40 4.33 -9.48 -14.75
N ARG A 41 4.99 -8.34 -14.98
CA ARG A 41 6.20 -8.27 -15.82
C ARG A 41 7.49 -8.63 -15.11
N ARG A 42 7.46 -8.72 -13.77
CA ARG A 42 8.66 -8.99 -12.98
C ARG A 42 8.99 -10.46 -12.96
N ALA A 43 10.29 -10.79 -13.04
CA ALA A 43 10.76 -12.16 -12.86
C ALA A 43 10.37 -12.68 -11.47
N ALA A 44 10.54 -11.85 -10.43
CA ALA A 44 10.10 -12.17 -9.06
C ALA A 44 8.66 -11.66 -8.85
N ARG A 45 7.71 -12.22 -9.59
CA ARG A 45 6.31 -11.78 -9.60
C ARG A 45 5.67 -11.83 -8.22
N ALA A 46 5.85 -12.92 -7.51
CA ALA A 46 5.26 -13.08 -6.17
C ALA A 46 5.85 -12.09 -5.17
N ALA A 47 7.16 -11.84 -5.20
CA ALA A 47 7.79 -10.85 -4.35
C ALA A 47 7.26 -9.43 -4.64
N SER A 48 7.04 -9.10 -5.90
CA SER A 48 6.48 -7.80 -6.30
C SER A 48 5.08 -7.61 -5.74
N TYR A 49 4.20 -8.62 -5.87
CA TYR A 49 2.86 -8.57 -5.30
C TYR A 49 2.90 -8.53 -3.77
N ALA A 50 3.77 -9.32 -3.15
CA ALA A 50 3.89 -9.36 -1.69
C ALA A 50 4.26 -8.00 -1.10
N LYS A 51 5.23 -7.31 -1.70
CA LYS A 51 5.64 -5.96 -1.26
C LYS A 51 4.50 -4.96 -1.37
N ARG A 52 3.74 -5.01 -2.45
CA ARG A 52 2.57 -4.13 -2.63
C ARG A 52 1.45 -4.48 -1.66
N PHE A 53 1.21 -5.76 -1.43
CA PHE A 53 0.21 -6.22 -0.46
C PHE A 53 0.55 -5.73 0.94
N ALA A 54 1.80 -5.87 1.37
CA ALA A 54 2.28 -5.38 2.65
C ALA A 54 2.17 -3.84 2.75
N ALA A 55 2.43 -3.12 1.66
CA ALA A 55 2.30 -1.67 1.62
C ALA A 55 0.84 -1.23 1.86
N LYS A 56 -0.12 -1.95 1.29
CA LYS A 56 -1.54 -1.68 1.50
C LYS A 56 -1.94 -1.90 2.95
N GLU A 57 -1.50 -2.99 3.56
CA GLU A 57 -1.77 -3.27 4.96
C GLU A 57 -1.10 -2.24 5.88
N ALA A 58 0.15 -1.89 5.62
CA ALA A 58 0.86 -0.87 6.40
C ALA A 58 0.17 0.50 6.29
N CYS A 59 -0.25 0.87 5.09
CA CYS A 59 -0.98 2.13 4.87
C CYS A 59 -2.32 2.14 5.62
N ALA A 60 -3.06 1.03 5.56
CA ALA A 60 -4.34 0.91 6.28
C ALA A 60 -4.15 1.00 7.79
N LYS A 61 -3.05 0.47 8.33
CA LYS A 61 -2.69 0.65 9.74
C LYS A 61 -2.40 2.11 10.06
N ALA A 62 -1.68 2.81 9.18
CA ALA A 62 -1.41 4.24 9.34
C ALA A 62 -2.67 5.09 9.29
N LEU A 63 -3.66 4.70 8.47
CA LEU A 63 -4.98 5.34 8.42
C LEU A 63 -5.85 4.99 9.64
N GLY A 64 -5.50 3.95 10.38
CA GLY A 64 -6.25 3.50 11.54
C GLY A 64 -7.51 2.71 11.21
N THR A 65 -7.66 2.26 9.97
CA THR A 65 -8.88 1.59 9.52
C THR A 65 -8.74 0.08 9.38
N GLY A 66 -7.54 -0.42 9.02
CA GLY A 66 -7.42 -1.77 8.49
C GLY A 66 -7.95 -1.86 7.06
N VAL A 67 -7.82 -3.06 6.44
CA VAL A 67 -8.28 -3.33 5.07
C VAL A 67 -8.64 -4.80 4.90
N PRO A 68 -9.74 -5.18 4.21
CA PRO A 68 -10.85 -4.31 3.79
C PRO A 68 -11.74 -3.99 4.99
N ARG A 69 -11.88 -2.74 5.34
CA ARG A 69 -12.61 -2.36 6.54
C ARG A 69 -12.95 -0.87 6.51
N ARG A 70 -14.07 -0.50 7.13
CA ARG A 70 -14.48 0.90 7.34
C ARG A 70 -14.46 1.73 6.06
N GLY A 71 -14.90 1.13 4.95
CA GLY A 71 -14.95 1.80 3.65
C GLY A 71 -13.62 1.84 2.90
N VAL A 72 -12.56 1.29 3.46
CA VAL A 72 -11.25 1.20 2.79
C VAL A 72 -11.11 -0.17 2.15
N HIS A 73 -10.96 -0.20 0.83
CA HIS A 73 -10.80 -1.41 0.04
C HIS A 73 -9.39 -1.51 -0.52
N TRP A 74 -8.98 -2.74 -0.85
CA TRP A 74 -7.62 -3.02 -1.33
C TRP A 74 -7.19 -2.13 -2.50
N ARG A 75 -8.07 -1.94 -3.49
CA ARG A 75 -7.76 -1.17 -4.69
C ARG A 75 -7.76 0.34 -4.46
N ASP A 76 -8.23 0.79 -3.31
CA ASP A 76 -8.18 2.20 -2.92
C ASP A 76 -6.80 2.62 -2.39
N LEU A 77 -5.93 1.65 -2.15
CA LEU A 77 -4.58 1.82 -1.59
C LEU A 77 -3.55 1.52 -2.69
N GLY A 78 -3.47 2.36 -3.69
CA GLY A 78 -2.56 2.16 -4.82
C GLY A 78 -1.11 2.46 -4.45
N VAL A 79 -0.20 1.54 -4.77
CA VAL A 79 1.23 1.77 -4.63
C VAL A 79 1.75 2.26 -5.98
N VAL A 80 2.31 3.46 -5.99
CA VAL A 80 2.82 4.11 -7.21
C VAL A 80 4.22 4.63 -6.97
N ASN A 81 4.91 5.00 -8.04
CA ASN A 81 6.23 5.62 -7.96
C ASN A 81 6.16 7.08 -8.37
N LEU A 82 6.83 7.93 -7.61
CA LEU A 82 7.07 9.32 -8.01
C LEU A 82 8.00 9.34 -9.21
N PRO A 83 8.10 10.48 -9.94
CA PRO A 83 9.04 10.61 -11.06
C PRO A 83 10.48 10.27 -10.69
N SER A 84 10.87 10.47 -9.43
CA SER A 84 12.19 10.11 -8.90
C SER A 84 12.41 8.60 -8.77
N GLY A 85 11.35 7.78 -8.93
CA GLY A 85 11.36 6.35 -8.67
C GLY A 85 11.00 5.98 -7.23
N LYS A 86 10.91 6.95 -6.33
CA LYS A 86 10.56 6.71 -4.93
C LYS A 86 9.10 6.22 -4.83
N PRO A 87 8.83 5.12 -4.10
CA PRO A 87 7.47 4.65 -3.93
C PRO A 87 6.64 5.59 -3.02
N THR A 88 5.37 5.69 -3.33
CA THR A 88 4.39 6.37 -2.50
C THR A 88 3.02 5.72 -2.69
N MET A 89 2.01 6.23 -1.99
CA MET A 89 0.65 5.73 -2.10
C MET A 89 -0.23 6.74 -2.82
N ALA A 90 -1.07 6.25 -3.73
CA ALA A 90 -2.15 7.02 -4.35
C ALA A 90 -3.47 6.50 -3.77
N LEU A 91 -4.08 7.25 -2.89
CA LEU A 91 -5.32 6.84 -2.23
C LEU A 91 -6.53 7.34 -3.02
N THR A 92 -7.56 6.50 -3.10
CA THR A 92 -8.81 6.81 -3.78
C THR A 92 -10.00 6.47 -2.88
N ARG A 93 -11.18 6.98 -3.22
CA ARG A 93 -12.45 6.64 -2.58
C ARG A 93 -12.36 6.69 -1.04
N GLY A 94 -12.74 5.61 -0.36
CA GLY A 94 -12.78 5.57 1.10
C GLY A 94 -11.45 5.81 1.78
N ALA A 95 -10.34 5.37 1.18
CA ALA A 95 -9.00 5.63 1.70
C ALA A 95 -8.65 7.12 1.61
N ALA A 96 -8.96 7.76 0.48
CA ALA A 96 -8.76 9.20 0.32
C ALA A 96 -9.63 10.01 1.29
N ALA A 97 -10.89 9.61 1.46
CA ALA A 97 -11.80 10.26 2.40
C ALA A 97 -11.27 10.16 3.84
N ARG A 98 -10.76 9.00 4.22
CA ARG A 98 -10.17 8.81 5.55
C ARG A 98 -8.93 9.69 5.74
N LEU A 99 -8.06 9.78 4.74
CA LEU A 99 -6.90 10.65 4.80
C LEU A 99 -7.30 12.11 5.01
N ASP A 100 -8.33 12.58 4.30
CA ASP A 100 -8.86 13.93 4.47
C ASP A 100 -9.37 14.17 5.87
N GLN A 101 -10.10 13.19 6.44
CA GLN A 101 -10.63 13.30 7.81
C GLN A 101 -9.53 13.48 8.86
N MET A 102 -8.39 12.80 8.68
CA MET A 102 -7.32 12.86 9.67
C MET A 102 -6.34 14.01 9.43
N THR A 103 -6.46 14.71 8.31
CA THR A 103 -5.58 15.84 7.98
C THR A 103 -6.19 17.12 8.55
N PRO A 104 -5.47 17.85 9.42
CA PRO A 104 -6.00 19.10 9.98
C PRO A 104 -6.29 20.15 8.91
N PRO A 105 -7.29 21.04 9.15
CA PRO A 105 -7.61 22.10 8.22
C PRO A 105 -6.39 22.97 7.88
N GLY A 106 -6.24 23.33 6.61
CA GLY A 106 -5.14 24.15 6.14
C GLY A 106 -3.81 23.43 5.97
N MET A 107 -3.81 22.11 6.23
CA MET A 107 -2.63 21.27 6.06
C MET A 107 -2.80 20.31 4.90
N ARG A 108 -1.70 19.75 4.43
CA ARG A 108 -1.71 18.69 3.43
C ARG A 108 -1.03 17.45 3.99
N ALA A 109 -1.49 16.30 3.58
CA ALA A 109 -0.90 15.04 3.99
C ALA A 109 0.20 14.61 3.02
N GLN A 110 1.30 14.10 3.58
CA GLN A 110 2.38 13.48 2.83
C GLN A 110 2.52 12.03 3.29
N ILE A 111 2.61 11.11 2.35
CA ILE A 111 2.79 9.69 2.66
C ILE A 111 4.19 9.27 2.23
N ASP A 112 4.98 8.84 3.19
CA ASP A 112 6.29 8.26 2.96
C ASP A 112 6.25 6.79 3.24
N ILE A 113 6.92 6.01 2.38
CA ILE A 113 6.92 4.55 2.45
C ILE A 113 8.33 4.05 2.21
N THR A 114 8.73 3.06 2.98
CA THR A 114 9.97 2.32 2.74
C THR A 114 9.67 0.83 2.69
N ILE A 115 10.30 0.16 1.75
CA ILE A 115 10.10 -1.26 1.48
C ILE A 115 11.46 -1.95 1.55
N THR A 116 11.55 -2.98 2.38
CA THR A 116 12.76 -3.78 2.55
C THR A 116 12.39 -5.24 2.36
N ASP A 117 13.14 -5.96 1.56
CA ASP A 117 12.92 -7.39 1.40
C ASP A 117 14.22 -8.18 1.46
N ASP A 118 14.12 -9.34 2.08
CA ASP A 118 15.16 -10.34 2.16
C ASP A 118 14.43 -11.69 2.18
N TYR A 119 14.40 -12.32 1.02
CA TYR A 119 13.58 -13.52 0.82
C TYR A 119 13.81 -14.55 1.95
N PRO A 120 12.76 -15.09 2.59
CA PRO A 120 11.35 -15.06 2.17
C PRO A 120 10.53 -13.91 2.74
N LEU A 121 11.14 -12.92 3.38
CA LEU A 121 10.42 -11.85 4.08
C LEU A 121 10.45 -10.54 3.31
N ALA A 122 9.41 -9.75 3.49
CA ALA A 122 9.36 -8.35 3.08
C ALA A 122 8.71 -7.53 4.19
N GLN A 123 9.21 -6.31 4.38
CA GLN A 123 8.68 -5.38 5.37
C GLN A 123 8.42 -4.03 4.74
N VAL A 124 7.31 -3.41 5.12
CA VAL A 124 6.93 -2.07 4.68
C VAL A 124 6.62 -1.21 5.89
N ILE A 125 7.12 0.02 5.86
CA ILE A 125 6.78 1.05 6.85
C ILE A 125 6.17 2.22 6.11
N VAL A 126 5.02 2.71 6.61
CA VAL A 126 4.30 3.86 6.07
C VAL A 126 4.19 4.93 7.16
N ILE A 127 4.55 6.16 6.82
CA ILE A 127 4.38 7.31 7.70
C ILE A 127 3.53 8.34 6.98
N ILE A 128 2.48 8.81 7.63
CA ILE A 128 1.63 9.89 7.15
C ILE A 128 1.93 11.13 7.98
N THR A 129 2.33 12.21 7.32
CA THR A 129 2.72 13.46 7.95
C THR A 129 1.84 14.60 7.45
N ALA A 130 1.42 15.46 8.37
CA ALA A 130 0.76 16.71 7.98
C ALA A 130 1.81 17.80 7.85
N LEU A 131 1.79 18.47 6.71
CA LEU A 131 2.66 19.60 6.39
C LEU A 131 1.81 20.86 6.17
N PRO A 132 2.41 22.07 6.32
CA PRO A 132 1.67 23.30 6.01
C PRO A 132 1.14 23.24 4.57
N GLY A 133 -0.15 23.54 4.42
CA GLY A 133 -0.76 23.73 3.11
C GLY A 133 -0.45 25.15 2.61
N GLU A 134 -0.68 25.37 1.34
CA GLU A 134 -0.53 26.71 0.75
C GLU A 134 -1.85 27.45 0.69
#